data_09c74a248f46ffe61e7d47983e8fbf05
#
_entry.id   09c74a248f46ffe61e7d47983e8fbf05
#
_cell.length_a   1.000
_cell.length_b   1.000
_cell.length_c   1.000
_cell.angle_alpha   90.00
_cell.angle_beta   90.00
_cell.angle_gamma   90.00
#
_symmetry.space_group_name_H-M   'P 1'
#
loop_
_entity.id
_entity.type
_entity.pdbx_description
1 polymer ?
#
loop_
_entity_poly.entity_id
_entity_poly.type
_entity_poly.pdbx_seq_one_letter_code
_entity_poly.pdbx_strand_id
1 'polypeptide(L)'
;MYAELPDSLVTANTTKILFLILDGLGGLAIDEFGGTELQVACCPHLDSLATQASCGLMTPIAPGITPGSGPGHFGLFGYDPVKTNIGRGVQEAAGIGFSLKGSDVAARFNFATVDREGRVVDRRAGRISTEENIRLCNLMRQAIHLGGVEVFIEPVKEHRGVAVFRGEELSGEVEDTDPQKEGLKPLDPVAAVPEAARTAALAREFIDQARRVLADEPRANMLLFRGFAKNTGFPTMKERFGLNAVAIATYPMYKGIAQLLSMSVIPDLKNFEEEVEALKKYYDQYDFFFVHFKYTDSRGEDGNFPEKVKAIESVDALLPEILSLPFDVVVVSGDHSTPAKMASHSWHELPVLLRASNCRVDTVTRFDELSCIHGSLGRFLSKDLMSLALAHAGRLEKFGA
;
A
#
# COMPACT_ATOMS: atom_id res chain seq x y z
N MET A 1 -14.84 19.97 5.79
CA MET A 1 -14.76 18.92 4.74
C MET A 1 -13.96 19.55 3.63
N TYR A 2 -12.71 19.12 3.43
CA TYR A 2 -11.90 19.64 2.31
C TYR A 2 -12.49 19.09 1.01
N ALA A 3 -12.66 19.96 0.01
CA ALA A 3 -13.16 19.57 -1.30
C ALA A 3 -12.11 18.70 -2.01
N GLU A 4 -12.54 17.70 -2.77
CA GLU A 4 -11.65 16.98 -3.66
C GLU A 4 -11.22 17.91 -4.81
N LEU A 5 -10.00 17.69 -5.34
CA LEU A 5 -9.53 18.41 -6.52
C LEU A 5 -10.50 18.15 -7.69
N PRO A 6 -11.10 19.20 -8.28
CA PRO A 6 -11.92 19.01 -9.47
C PRO A 6 -11.05 18.59 -10.66
N ASP A 7 -11.40 17.49 -11.32
CA ASP A 7 -10.66 16.98 -12.49
C ASP A 7 -10.55 18.02 -13.62
N SER A 8 -11.55 18.91 -13.72
CA SER A 8 -11.58 20.00 -14.71
C SER A 8 -10.46 21.04 -14.56
N LEU A 9 -9.76 21.07 -13.44
CA LEU A 9 -8.64 21.97 -13.22
C LEU A 9 -7.31 21.39 -13.69
N VAL A 10 -7.25 20.08 -13.93
CA VAL A 10 -6.01 19.41 -14.28
C VAL A 10 -5.63 19.68 -15.72
N THR A 11 -4.39 20.13 -15.92
CA THR A 11 -3.80 20.40 -17.25
C THR A 11 -2.54 19.56 -17.45
N ALA A 12 -2.34 19.10 -18.67
CA ALA A 12 -1.14 18.39 -19.06
C ALA A 12 -0.01 19.36 -19.41
N ASN A 13 1.20 19.08 -18.96
CA ASN A 13 2.44 19.73 -19.38
C ASN A 13 3.60 18.73 -19.35
N THR A 14 4.85 19.18 -19.51
CA THR A 14 6.05 18.33 -19.57
C THR A 14 6.84 18.29 -18.26
N THR A 15 6.32 18.89 -17.19
CA THR A 15 7.00 18.88 -15.88
C THR A 15 7.05 17.50 -15.27
N LYS A 16 8.11 17.23 -14.51
CA LYS A 16 8.38 15.93 -13.90
C LYS A 16 8.29 16.00 -12.37
N ILE A 17 7.53 15.07 -11.81
CA ILE A 17 7.24 15.01 -10.37
C ILE A 17 7.85 13.72 -9.80
N LEU A 18 8.65 13.84 -8.77
CA LEU A 18 9.19 12.72 -7.98
C LEU A 18 8.51 12.64 -6.62
N PHE A 19 7.99 11.46 -6.30
CA PHE A 19 7.66 11.06 -4.93
C PHE A 19 8.68 10.02 -4.49
N LEU A 20 9.59 10.40 -3.59
CA LEU A 20 10.52 9.51 -2.91
C LEU A 20 9.91 9.15 -1.55
N ILE A 21 9.43 7.93 -1.43
CA ILE A 21 8.68 7.46 -0.28
C ILE A 21 9.50 6.43 0.51
N LEU A 22 9.82 6.80 1.74
CA LEU A 22 10.45 5.91 2.72
C LEU A 22 9.31 5.30 3.56
N ASP A 23 9.05 4.02 3.34
CA ASP A 23 7.98 3.28 4.00
C ASP A 23 8.14 3.34 5.53
N GLY A 24 7.07 3.69 6.24
CA GLY A 24 7.10 3.76 7.69
C GLY A 24 8.07 4.79 8.27
N LEU A 25 8.36 5.89 7.55
CA LEU A 25 9.41 6.86 7.88
C LEU A 25 9.29 7.42 9.31
N GLY A 26 8.09 7.83 9.72
CA GLY A 26 7.89 8.50 11.01
C GLY A 26 8.31 7.65 12.20
N GLY A 27 8.92 8.30 13.16
CA GLY A 27 9.46 7.72 14.38
C GLY A 27 8.87 8.30 15.66
N LEU A 28 9.33 7.77 16.79
CA LEU A 28 9.08 8.31 18.13
C LEU A 28 10.37 8.35 18.93
N ALA A 29 10.54 9.42 19.69
CA ALA A 29 11.74 9.57 20.51
C ALA A 29 11.89 8.43 21.53
N ILE A 30 13.13 7.93 21.62
CA ILE A 30 13.58 6.99 22.65
C ILE A 30 14.70 7.69 23.41
N ASP A 31 14.53 7.85 24.72
CA ASP A 31 15.45 8.63 25.56
C ASP A 31 16.90 8.10 25.47
N GLU A 32 17.08 6.79 25.38
CA GLU A 32 18.38 6.13 25.25
C GLU A 32 19.13 6.59 23.99
N PHE A 33 18.41 6.89 22.89
CA PHE A 33 19.01 7.32 21.62
C PHE A 33 18.97 8.82 21.42
N GLY A 34 18.26 9.57 22.27
CA GLY A 34 18.24 11.04 22.26
C GLY A 34 17.33 11.68 21.22
N GLY A 35 16.42 10.93 20.59
CA GLY A 35 15.46 11.45 19.60
C GLY A 35 14.66 10.38 18.89
N THR A 36 13.97 10.78 17.81
CA THR A 36 13.37 9.86 16.84
C THR A 36 14.45 9.27 15.95
N GLU A 37 14.14 8.22 15.19
CA GLU A 37 15.10 7.61 14.28
C GLU A 37 15.60 8.63 13.25
N LEU A 38 14.71 9.48 12.74
CA LEU A 38 15.06 10.51 11.77
C LEU A 38 15.89 11.65 12.40
N GLN A 39 15.64 12.01 13.66
CA GLN A 39 16.46 12.99 14.38
C GLN A 39 17.89 12.50 14.67
N VAL A 40 18.06 11.21 14.90
CA VAL A 40 19.36 10.60 15.20
C VAL A 40 20.15 10.31 13.94
N ALA A 41 19.47 10.01 12.83
CA ALA A 41 20.11 9.74 11.54
C ALA A 41 20.96 10.94 11.05
N CYS A 42 22.13 10.65 10.50
CA CYS A 42 22.98 11.62 9.84
C CYS A 42 22.58 11.76 8.36
N CYS A 43 21.73 12.74 8.07
CA CYS A 43 21.11 12.93 6.75
C CYS A 43 21.44 14.30 6.13
N PRO A 44 22.74 14.61 5.84
CA PRO A 44 23.13 15.93 5.36
C PRO A 44 22.51 16.34 4.03
N HIS A 45 22.17 15.37 3.17
CA HIS A 45 21.55 15.66 1.86
C HIS A 45 20.06 15.96 1.98
N LEU A 46 19.32 15.21 2.83
CA LEU A 46 17.93 15.52 3.18
C LEU A 46 17.82 16.87 3.89
N ASP A 47 18.71 17.15 4.82
CA ASP A 47 18.78 18.43 5.52
C ASP A 47 19.06 19.59 4.55
N SER A 48 20.02 19.41 3.64
CA SER A 48 20.29 20.39 2.57
C SER A 48 19.07 20.59 1.66
N LEU A 49 18.35 19.52 1.31
CA LEU A 49 17.14 19.61 0.50
C LEU A 49 16.03 20.37 1.24
N ALA A 50 15.88 20.15 2.56
CA ALA A 50 14.89 20.85 3.38
C ALA A 50 15.11 22.37 3.35
N THR A 51 16.36 22.85 3.36
CA THR A 51 16.67 24.29 3.24
C THR A 51 16.23 24.95 1.93
N GLN A 52 15.81 24.15 0.94
CA GLN A 52 15.38 24.59 -0.38
C GLN A 52 13.91 24.25 -0.66
N ALA A 53 13.18 23.80 0.36
CA ALA A 53 11.85 23.23 0.24
C ALA A 53 10.81 23.96 1.12
N SER A 54 9.56 23.65 0.92
CA SER A 54 8.51 23.85 1.90
C SER A 54 8.36 22.55 2.68
N CYS A 55 8.43 22.61 4.01
CA CYS A 55 8.28 21.45 4.89
C CYS A 55 6.96 21.50 5.66
N GLY A 56 6.54 20.37 6.22
CA GLY A 56 5.33 20.27 7.03
C GLY A 56 5.11 18.88 7.60
N LEU A 57 3.95 18.67 8.20
CA LEU A 57 3.50 17.37 8.68
C LEU A 57 2.28 16.88 7.90
N MET A 58 2.29 15.62 7.57
CA MET A 58 1.22 14.97 6.83
C MET A 58 0.53 13.90 7.67
N THR A 59 -0.81 13.99 7.79
CA THR A 59 -1.64 12.98 8.44
C THR A 59 -2.05 11.93 7.41
N PRO A 60 -1.64 10.65 7.57
CA PRO A 60 -1.84 9.63 6.52
C PRO A 60 -3.31 9.37 6.15
N ILE A 61 -4.20 9.23 7.14
CA ILE A 61 -5.62 8.95 6.91
C ILE A 61 -6.48 10.06 7.52
N ALA A 62 -6.55 10.09 8.83
CA ALA A 62 -7.22 11.10 9.65
C ALA A 62 -6.61 11.08 11.05
N PRO A 63 -6.76 12.14 11.85
CA PRO A 63 -6.21 12.20 13.20
C PRO A 63 -6.59 10.99 14.05
N GLY A 64 -5.59 10.31 14.62
CA GLY A 64 -5.75 9.14 15.49
C GLY A 64 -6.01 7.82 14.79
N ILE A 65 -6.08 7.79 13.45
CA ILE A 65 -6.28 6.55 12.68
C ILE A 65 -4.94 6.00 12.23
N THR A 66 -4.58 4.82 12.75
CA THR A 66 -3.39 4.08 12.31
C THR A 66 -3.61 3.51 10.92
N PRO A 67 -2.80 3.88 9.93
CA PRO A 67 -2.93 3.37 8.58
C PRO A 67 -2.33 1.97 8.42
N GLY A 68 -2.87 1.19 7.49
CA GLY A 68 -2.11 0.14 6.82
C GLY A 68 -1.40 0.72 5.59
N SER A 69 -0.41 0.03 5.05
CA SER A 69 0.36 0.51 3.89
C SER A 69 -0.51 0.79 2.66
N GLY A 70 -1.52 -0.05 2.38
CA GLY A 70 -2.44 0.18 1.26
C GLY A 70 -3.14 1.53 1.33
N PRO A 71 -3.97 1.80 2.38
CA PRO A 71 -4.61 3.09 2.59
C PRO A 71 -3.64 4.28 2.64
N GLY A 72 -2.46 4.12 3.24
CA GLY A 72 -1.43 5.16 3.26
C GLY A 72 -1.00 5.57 1.85
N HIS A 73 -0.70 4.61 0.98
CA HIS A 73 -0.32 4.85 -0.41
C HIS A 73 -1.45 5.46 -1.24
N PHE A 74 -2.72 5.02 -1.04
CA PHE A 74 -3.85 5.67 -1.71
C PHE A 74 -3.93 7.15 -1.35
N GLY A 75 -3.71 7.49 -0.07
CA GLY A 75 -3.60 8.90 0.35
C GLY A 75 -2.49 9.63 -0.41
N LEU A 76 -1.26 9.10 -0.42
CA LEU A 76 -0.14 9.70 -1.15
C LEU A 76 -0.44 9.96 -2.63
N PHE A 77 -1.16 9.04 -3.27
CA PHE A 77 -1.56 9.19 -4.67
C PHE A 77 -2.80 10.07 -4.88
N GLY A 78 -3.29 10.76 -3.85
CA GLY A 78 -4.40 11.71 -3.96
C GLY A 78 -5.79 11.06 -3.98
N TYR A 79 -5.91 9.78 -3.59
CA TYR A 79 -7.18 9.10 -3.43
C TYR A 79 -7.59 9.10 -1.96
N ASP A 80 -8.82 9.47 -1.66
CA ASP A 80 -9.31 9.50 -0.28
C ASP A 80 -9.41 8.06 0.30
N PRO A 81 -8.52 7.65 1.21
CA PRO A 81 -8.47 6.26 1.66
C PRO A 81 -9.70 5.83 2.47
N VAL A 82 -10.47 6.79 2.99
CA VAL A 82 -11.73 6.51 3.71
C VAL A 82 -12.87 6.25 2.74
N LYS A 83 -12.91 6.96 1.63
CA LYS A 83 -13.91 6.77 0.57
C LYS A 83 -13.53 5.64 -0.37
N THR A 84 -12.23 5.48 -0.63
CA THR A 84 -11.67 4.44 -1.48
C THR A 84 -11.60 3.14 -0.68
N ASN A 85 -12.78 2.57 -0.37
CA ASN A 85 -12.86 1.31 0.37
C ASN A 85 -12.41 0.15 -0.51
N ILE A 86 -11.10 -0.09 -0.56
CA ILE A 86 -10.54 -1.28 -1.19
C ILE A 86 -10.72 -2.42 -0.21
N GLY A 87 -11.66 -3.29 -0.45
CA GLY A 87 -11.83 -4.46 0.38
C GLY A 87 -10.57 -5.33 0.45
N ARG A 88 -10.40 -6.02 1.57
CA ARG A 88 -9.17 -6.77 1.88
C ARG A 88 -8.75 -7.77 0.82
N GLY A 89 -9.71 -8.39 0.12
CA GLY A 89 -9.40 -9.34 -0.96
C GLY A 89 -8.68 -8.66 -2.13
N VAL A 90 -9.16 -7.50 -2.57
CA VAL A 90 -8.53 -6.72 -3.65
C VAL A 90 -7.16 -6.22 -3.23
N GLN A 91 -7.01 -5.72 -1.99
CA GLN A 91 -5.71 -5.31 -1.45
C GLN A 91 -4.70 -6.46 -1.41
N GLU A 92 -5.13 -7.64 -0.95
CA GLU A 92 -4.26 -8.81 -0.85
C GLU A 92 -3.84 -9.32 -2.23
N ALA A 93 -4.77 -9.37 -3.20
CA ALA A 93 -4.46 -9.75 -4.58
C ALA A 93 -3.50 -8.76 -5.25
N ALA A 94 -3.74 -7.47 -5.09
CA ALA A 94 -2.82 -6.44 -5.56
C ALA A 94 -1.45 -6.56 -4.86
N GLY A 95 -1.46 -6.81 -3.55
CA GLY A 95 -0.25 -6.94 -2.73
C GLY A 95 0.70 -8.05 -3.15
N ILE A 96 0.22 -9.10 -3.83
CA ILE A 96 1.06 -10.16 -4.41
C ILE A 96 1.35 -9.93 -5.90
N GLY A 97 0.97 -8.78 -6.45
CA GLY A 97 1.18 -8.45 -7.86
C GLY A 97 0.19 -9.12 -8.82
N PHE A 98 -0.96 -9.62 -8.32
CA PHE A 98 -1.99 -10.20 -9.18
C PHE A 98 -2.67 -9.12 -10.03
N SER A 99 -2.74 -9.35 -11.35
CA SER A 99 -3.38 -8.41 -12.28
C SER A 99 -4.90 -8.53 -12.23
N LEU A 100 -5.54 -7.73 -11.38
CA LEU A 100 -6.97 -7.65 -11.22
C LEU A 100 -7.64 -6.93 -12.41
N LYS A 101 -8.78 -7.48 -12.88
CA LYS A 101 -9.68 -6.83 -13.85
C LYS A 101 -10.87 -6.21 -13.14
N GLY A 102 -11.55 -5.25 -13.78
CA GLY A 102 -12.73 -4.57 -13.21
C GLY A 102 -13.93 -5.49 -12.90
N SER A 103 -13.95 -6.72 -13.43
CA SER A 103 -14.98 -7.72 -13.13
C SER A 103 -14.62 -8.65 -11.97
N ASP A 104 -13.37 -8.59 -11.47
CA ASP A 104 -12.90 -9.55 -10.50
C ASP A 104 -13.46 -9.27 -9.10
N VAL A 105 -13.85 -10.33 -8.42
CA VAL A 105 -14.11 -10.34 -6.98
C VAL A 105 -12.98 -11.11 -6.31
N ALA A 106 -12.27 -10.48 -5.39
CA ALA A 106 -11.21 -11.10 -4.64
C ALA A 106 -11.60 -11.27 -3.17
N ALA A 107 -11.18 -12.38 -2.57
CA ALA A 107 -11.35 -12.63 -1.15
C ALA A 107 -10.06 -13.22 -0.58
N ARG A 108 -9.58 -12.65 0.52
CA ARG A 108 -8.50 -13.27 1.29
C ARG A 108 -9.03 -14.49 2.02
N PHE A 109 -8.26 -15.55 2.08
CA PHE A 109 -8.53 -16.67 2.97
C PHE A 109 -7.37 -16.96 3.91
N ASN A 110 -7.70 -17.55 5.06
CA ASN A 110 -6.73 -18.21 5.92
C ASN A 110 -6.93 -19.71 5.82
N PHE A 111 -5.85 -20.48 5.71
CA PHE A 111 -5.88 -21.88 6.10
C PHE A 111 -6.15 -21.97 7.60
N ALA A 112 -7.00 -22.90 7.98
CA ALA A 112 -7.44 -23.12 9.35
C ALA A 112 -7.48 -24.63 9.66
N THR A 113 -7.49 -24.96 10.93
CA THR A 113 -7.71 -26.33 11.41
C THR A 113 -9.11 -26.44 12.01
N VAL A 114 -9.86 -27.45 11.59
CA VAL A 114 -11.11 -27.85 12.24
C VAL A 114 -11.00 -29.26 12.83
N ASP A 115 -11.74 -29.50 13.93
CA ASP A 115 -11.89 -30.80 14.55
C ASP A 115 -12.88 -31.71 13.78
N ARG A 116 -13.15 -32.90 14.31
CA ARG A 116 -14.06 -33.88 13.72
C ARG A 116 -15.52 -33.40 13.69
N GLU A 117 -15.90 -32.53 14.59
CA GLU A 117 -17.23 -31.89 14.66
C GLU A 117 -17.33 -30.66 13.73
N GLY A 118 -16.23 -30.31 13.01
CA GLY A 118 -16.13 -29.17 12.11
C GLY A 118 -15.98 -27.83 12.83
N ARG A 119 -15.53 -27.81 14.08
CA ARG A 119 -15.27 -26.58 14.84
C ARG A 119 -13.84 -26.11 14.61
N VAL A 120 -13.66 -24.80 14.45
CA VAL A 120 -12.33 -24.21 14.30
C VAL A 120 -11.56 -24.36 15.61
N VAL A 121 -10.44 -25.06 15.57
CA VAL A 121 -9.50 -25.23 16.67
C VAL A 121 -8.25 -24.36 16.52
N ASP A 122 -7.96 -23.94 15.29
CA ASP A 122 -6.91 -22.95 14.99
C ASP A 122 -7.27 -22.19 13.71
N ARG A 123 -7.45 -20.89 13.83
CA ARG A 123 -7.81 -19.98 12.74
C ARG A 123 -6.65 -19.65 11.79
N ARG A 124 -5.45 -20.14 12.08
CA ARG A 124 -4.20 -19.83 11.37
C ARG A 124 -3.41 -21.07 10.99
N ALA A 125 -4.01 -22.26 11.12
CA ALA A 125 -3.37 -23.56 10.79
C ALA A 125 -1.95 -23.71 11.37
N GLY A 126 -1.73 -23.28 12.62
CA GLY A 126 -0.42 -23.31 13.28
C GLY A 126 0.63 -22.42 12.59
N ARG A 127 0.21 -21.42 11.79
CA ARG A 127 1.08 -20.62 10.94
C ARG A 127 2.00 -21.49 10.07
N ILE A 128 1.39 -22.34 9.25
CA ILE A 128 2.14 -23.17 8.28
C ILE A 128 3.15 -22.31 7.51
N SER A 129 4.24 -22.92 7.06
CA SER A 129 5.27 -22.20 6.30
C SER A 129 4.72 -21.72 4.93
N THR A 130 5.35 -20.72 4.36
CA THR A 130 4.96 -20.22 3.03
C THR A 130 5.11 -21.29 1.95
N GLU A 131 6.11 -22.17 2.05
CA GLU A 131 6.32 -23.31 1.15
C GLU A 131 5.15 -24.30 1.21
N GLU A 132 4.66 -24.58 2.43
CA GLU A 132 3.50 -25.42 2.63
C GLU A 132 2.22 -24.78 2.08
N ASN A 133 2.04 -23.48 2.27
CA ASN A 133 0.96 -22.71 1.65
C ASN A 133 0.99 -22.84 0.11
N ILE A 134 2.16 -22.64 -0.50
CA ILE A 134 2.33 -22.80 -1.96
C ILE A 134 1.92 -24.20 -2.41
N ARG A 135 2.32 -25.25 -1.67
CA ARG A 135 1.94 -26.63 -1.97
C ARG A 135 0.41 -26.80 -1.95
N LEU A 136 -0.23 -26.33 -0.89
CA LEU A 136 -1.68 -26.44 -0.71
C LEU A 136 -2.46 -25.63 -1.75
N CYS A 137 -2.02 -24.43 -2.08
CA CYS A 137 -2.60 -23.63 -3.14
C CYS A 137 -2.50 -24.34 -4.50
N ASN A 138 -1.37 -25.00 -4.78
CA ASN A 138 -1.21 -25.78 -6.02
C ASN A 138 -2.16 -26.99 -6.07
N LEU A 139 -2.36 -27.71 -4.95
CA LEU A 139 -3.35 -28.78 -4.89
C LEU A 139 -4.76 -28.28 -5.17
N MET A 140 -5.15 -27.16 -4.57
CA MET A 140 -6.44 -26.55 -4.78
C MET A 140 -6.65 -26.06 -6.22
N ARG A 141 -5.63 -25.45 -6.85
CA ARG A 141 -5.69 -25.01 -8.26
C ARG A 141 -5.99 -26.15 -9.23
N GLN A 142 -5.47 -27.36 -8.95
CA GLN A 142 -5.68 -28.52 -9.80
C GLN A 142 -7.05 -29.14 -9.62
N ALA A 143 -7.68 -28.97 -8.48
CA ALA A 143 -8.88 -29.70 -8.10
C ALA A 143 -10.15 -28.85 -8.04
N ILE A 144 -10.03 -27.53 -7.83
CA ILE A 144 -11.20 -26.64 -7.70
C ILE A 144 -11.56 -26.07 -9.06
N HIS A 145 -12.79 -26.40 -9.49
CA HIS A 145 -13.36 -25.91 -10.73
C HIS A 145 -14.78 -25.41 -10.47
N LEU A 146 -15.05 -24.14 -10.76
CA LEU A 146 -16.36 -23.53 -10.60
C LEU A 146 -17.00 -23.24 -11.97
N GLY A 147 -18.26 -23.57 -12.12
CA GLY A 147 -18.99 -23.32 -13.37
C GLY A 147 -19.20 -21.83 -13.66
N GLY A 148 -18.88 -21.38 -14.87
CA GLY A 148 -19.19 -20.04 -15.35
C GLY A 148 -18.32 -18.91 -14.80
N VAL A 149 -17.19 -19.23 -14.16
CA VAL A 149 -16.18 -18.28 -13.70
C VAL A 149 -14.77 -18.89 -13.80
N GLU A 150 -13.79 -18.05 -14.01
CA GLU A 150 -12.38 -18.40 -13.86
C GLU A 150 -11.95 -18.14 -12.40
N VAL A 151 -11.25 -19.08 -11.80
CA VAL A 151 -10.81 -18.97 -10.41
C VAL A 151 -9.30 -19.01 -10.32
N PHE A 152 -8.73 -18.04 -9.62
CA PHE A 152 -7.30 -17.96 -9.30
C PHE A 152 -7.13 -18.15 -7.81
N ILE A 153 -6.15 -18.94 -7.41
CA ILE A 153 -5.85 -19.24 -6.01
C ILE A 153 -4.36 -18.97 -5.80
N GLU A 154 -4.05 -17.93 -5.05
CA GLU A 154 -2.67 -17.49 -4.89
C GLU A 154 -2.22 -17.54 -3.43
N PRO A 155 -1.02 -18.08 -3.15
CA PRO A 155 -0.43 -18.00 -1.83
C PRO A 155 0.02 -16.56 -1.53
N VAL A 156 -0.11 -16.15 -0.27
CA VAL A 156 0.39 -14.84 0.19
C VAL A 156 1.60 -15.04 1.10
N LYS A 157 1.36 -15.37 2.36
CA LYS A 157 2.42 -15.63 3.34
C LYS A 157 1.88 -16.51 4.46
N GLU A 158 2.68 -17.48 4.92
CA GLU A 158 2.29 -18.40 5.99
C GLU A 158 0.92 -19.06 5.67
N HIS A 159 -0.07 -18.88 6.54
CA HIS A 159 -1.42 -19.44 6.42
C HIS A 159 -2.37 -18.65 5.54
N ARG A 160 -1.93 -17.58 4.88
CA ARG A 160 -2.78 -16.65 4.12
C ARG A 160 -2.69 -16.91 2.63
N GLY A 161 -3.84 -16.90 1.98
CA GLY A 161 -3.96 -16.90 0.53
C GLY A 161 -5.05 -15.95 0.06
N VAL A 162 -5.17 -15.81 -1.24
CA VAL A 162 -6.24 -15.04 -1.89
C VAL A 162 -6.86 -15.87 -2.99
N ALA A 163 -8.19 -15.82 -3.08
CA ALA A 163 -8.93 -16.35 -4.20
C ALA A 163 -9.53 -15.19 -5.00
N VAL A 164 -9.38 -15.24 -6.31
CA VAL A 164 -9.97 -14.27 -7.23
C VAL A 164 -10.97 -15.00 -8.14
N PHE A 165 -12.19 -14.52 -8.14
CA PHE A 165 -13.28 -14.99 -8.98
C PHE A 165 -13.44 -14.00 -10.14
N ARG A 166 -13.21 -14.45 -11.35
CA ARG A 166 -13.34 -13.66 -12.58
C ARG A 166 -14.53 -14.12 -13.39
N GLY A 167 -15.50 -13.25 -13.55
CA GLY A 167 -16.73 -13.54 -14.29
C GLY A 167 -17.69 -12.37 -14.29
N GLU A 168 -18.76 -12.50 -15.03
CA GLU A 168 -19.83 -11.50 -15.07
C GLU A 168 -20.77 -11.63 -13.87
N GLU A 169 -21.49 -10.57 -13.54
CA GLU A 169 -22.51 -10.52 -12.48
C GLU A 169 -22.01 -10.97 -11.09
N LEU A 170 -20.73 -10.66 -10.76
CA LEU A 170 -20.18 -10.89 -9.45
C LEU A 170 -20.25 -9.61 -8.60
N SER A 171 -20.48 -9.77 -7.30
CA SER A 171 -20.48 -8.70 -6.30
C SER A 171 -19.60 -9.08 -5.12
N GLY A 172 -18.86 -8.10 -4.58
CA GLY A 172 -18.01 -8.29 -3.39
C GLY A 172 -18.77 -8.25 -2.06
N GLU A 173 -20.08 -7.97 -2.07
CA GLU A 173 -20.89 -7.82 -0.86
C GLU A 173 -21.30 -9.20 -0.28
N VAL A 174 -20.29 -10.01 0.06
CA VAL A 174 -20.42 -11.33 0.71
C VAL A 174 -19.78 -11.26 2.10
N GLU A 175 -20.47 -11.80 3.08
CA GLU A 175 -20.00 -11.80 4.46
C GLU A 175 -18.82 -12.76 4.68
N ASP A 176 -17.97 -12.43 5.66
CA ASP A 176 -16.83 -13.24 6.07
C ASP A 176 -17.29 -14.63 6.56
N THR A 177 -16.54 -15.67 6.24
CA THR A 177 -16.81 -17.03 6.76
C THR A 177 -15.99 -17.36 8.02
N ASP A 178 -15.09 -16.48 8.44
CA ASP A 178 -14.31 -16.61 9.65
C ASP A 178 -15.15 -16.21 10.88
N PRO A 179 -15.46 -17.14 11.82
CA PRO A 179 -16.24 -16.84 13.01
C PRO A 179 -15.49 -15.97 14.03
N GLN A 180 -14.23 -15.64 13.75
CA GLN A 180 -13.30 -14.84 14.56
C GLN A 180 -13.03 -15.40 15.97
N LYS A 181 -13.55 -16.57 16.29
CA LYS A 181 -13.36 -17.28 17.56
C LYS A 181 -13.14 -18.78 17.30
N GLU A 182 -12.30 -19.40 18.09
CA GLU A 182 -12.15 -20.84 18.14
C GLU A 182 -13.32 -21.49 18.86
N GLY A 183 -13.55 -22.78 18.64
CA GLY A 183 -14.68 -23.54 19.18
C GLY A 183 -16.01 -23.37 18.41
N LEU A 184 -16.08 -22.47 17.45
CA LEU A 184 -17.23 -22.28 16.58
C LEU A 184 -17.02 -22.95 15.22
N LYS A 185 -18.12 -23.29 14.54
CA LYS A 185 -18.05 -23.71 13.12
C LYS A 185 -17.75 -22.49 12.24
N PRO A 186 -17.05 -22.69 11.10
CA PRO A 186 -16.99 -21.68 10.06
C PRO A 186 -18.39 -21.21 9.68
N LEU A 187 -18.53 -19.94 9.36
CA LEU A 187 -19.79 -19.38 8.86
C LEU A 187 -19.97 -19.73 7.38
N ASP A 188 -21.22 -19.81 6.95
CA ASP A 188 -21.54 -19.92 5.51
C ASP A 188 -21.29 -18.56 4.82
N PRO A 189 -20.83 -18.55 3.57
CA PRO A 189 -20.80 -17.32 2.79
C PRO A 189 -22.23 -16.87 2.49
N VAL A 190 -22.61 -15.72 3.01
CA VAL A 190 -23.95 -15.11 2.87
C VAL A 190 -23.84 -13.85 2.03
N ALA A 191 -24.74 -13.67 1.09
CA ALA A 191 -24.88 -12.44 0.33
C ALA A 191 -25.46 -11.33 1.23
N ALA A 192 -24.73 -10.24 1.41
CA ALA A 192 -25.22 -9.09 2.14
C ALA A 192 -26.26 -8.27 1.34
N VAL A 193 -26.23 -8.42 0.01
CA VAL A 193 -27.19 -7.81 -0.93
C VAL A 193 -27.59 -8.86 -1.99
N PRO A 194 -28.79 -8.74 -2.64
CA PRO A 194 -29.26 -9.71 -3.61
C PRO A 194 -28.27 -9.96 -4.76
N GLU A 195 -27.57 -8.94 -5.21
CA GLU A 195 -26.60 -8.98 -6.31
C GLU A 195 -25.37 -9.85 -5.98
N ALA A 196 -25.11 -10.12 -4.71
CA ALA A 196 -24.03 -10.98 -4.25
C ALA A 196 -24.38 -12.46 -4.16
N ALA A 197 -25.63 -12.84 -4.45
CA ALA A 197 -26.10 -14.22 -4.31
C ALA A 197 -25.29 -15.21 -5.14
N ARG A 198 -24.90 -14.83 -6.37
CA ARG A 198 -24.05 -15.66 -7.23
C ARG A 198 -22.66 -15.85 -6.64
N THR A 199 -22.04 -14.77 -6.16
CA THR A 199 -20.71 -14.84 -5.54
C THR A 199 -20.72 -15.67 -4.26
N ALA A 200 -21.74 -15.53 -3.42
CA ALA A 200 -21.90 -16.33 -2.21
C ALA A 200 -22.06 -17.84 -2.53
N ALA A 201 -22.83 -18.18 -3.57
CA ALA A 201 -22.95 -19.56 -4.03
C ALA A 201 -21.64 -20.14 -4.54
N LEU A 202 -20.88 -19.38 -5.34
CA LEU A 202 -19.55 -19.78 -5.83
C LEU A 202 -18.54 -19.93 -4.67
N ALA A 203 -18.57 -19.03 -3.70
CA ALA A 203 -17.72 -19.12 -2.51
C ALA A 203 -18.03 -20.37 -1.67
N ARG A 204 -19.31 -20.75 -1.54
CA ARG A 204 -19.73 -21.99 -0.87
C ARG A 204 -19.21 -23.20 -1.63
N GLU A 205 -19.41 -23.26 -2.94
CA GLU A 205 -18.93 -24.35 -3.78
C GLU A 205 -17.39 -24.46 -3.70
N PHE A 206 -16.68 -23.33 -3.72
CA PHE A 206 -15.22 -23.28 -3.51
C PHE A 206 -14.81 -23.92 -2.19
N ILE A 207 -15.44 -23.51 -1.07
CA ILE A 207 -15.16 -24.03 0.26
C ILE A 207 -15.42 -25.54 0.32
N ASP A 208 -16.52 -26.02 -0.27
CA ASP A 208 -16.87 -27.45 -0.28
C ASP A 208 -15.87 -28.28 -1.08
N GLN A 209 -15.38 -27.75 -2.21
CA GLN A 209 -14.33 -28.40 -2.98
C GLN A 209 -12.99 -28.37 -2.22
N ALA A 210 -12.61 -27.22 -1.65
CA ALA A 210 -11.39 -27.07 -0.85
C ALA A 210 -11.37 -28.03 0.34
N ARG A 211 -12.48 -28.19 1.08
CA ARG A 211 -12.58 -29.15 2.19
C ARG A 211 -12.31 -30.59 1.75
N ARG A 212 -12.75 -30.99 0.57
CA ARG A 212 -12.45 -32.33 0.04
C ARG A 212 -10.98 -32.51 -0.28
N VAL A 213 -10.37 -31.51 -0.88
CA VAL A 213 -8.93 -31.50 -1.25
C VAL A 213 -8.03 -31.53 -0.02
N LEU A 214 -8.43 -30.80 1.03
CA LEU A 214 -7.63 -30.58 2.24
C LEU A 214 -8.00 -31.58 3.37
N ALA A 215 -8.88 -32.53 3.14
CA ALA A 215 -9.43 -33.41 4.21
C ALA A 215 -8.37 -34.16 5.01
N ASP A 216 -7.28 -34.57 4.36
CA ASP A 216 -6.19 -35.35 4.97
C ASP A 216 -5.05 -34.46 5.48
N GLU A 217 -5.14 -33.13 5.35
CA GLU A 217 -4.12 -32.20 5.83
C GLU A 217 -4.22 -32.02 7.35
N PRO A 218 -3.16 -32.26 8.11
CA PRO A 218 -3.25 -32.35 9.58
C PRO A 218 -3.49 -30.98 10.26
N ARG A 219 -3.12 -29.88 9.62
CA ARG A 219 -3.22 -28.53 10.18
C ARG A 219 -4.06 -27.57 9.34
N ALA A 220 -4.16 -27.81 8.03
CA ALA A 220 -4.77 -26.88 7.08
C ALA A 220 -5.94 -27.55 6.36
N ASN A 221 -6.88 -28.13 7.11
CA ASN A 221 -8.01 -28.89 6.59
C ASN A 221 -9.27 -28.05 6.32
N MET A 222 -9.17 -26.73 6.45
CA MET A 222 -10.26 -25.77 6.25
C MET A 222 -9.77 -24.43 5.72
N LEU A 223 -10.66 -23.67 5.06
CA LEU A 223 -10.45 -22.28 4.66
C LEU A 223 -11.46 -21.38 5.35
N LEU A 224 -11.00 -20.18 5.74
CA LEU A 224 -11.85 -19.12 6.28
C LEU A 224 -11.68 -17.88 5.41
N PHE A 225 -12.70 -17.54 4.63
CA PHE A 225 -12.72 -16.36 3.79
C PHE A 225 -12.97 -15.08 4.58
N ARG A 226 -12.31 -14.01 4.14
CA ARG A 226 -12.45 -12.66 4.71
C ARG A 226 -12.30 -11.58 3.66
N GLY A 227 -13.14 -10.54 3.79
CA GLY A 227 -13.04 -9.32 3.03
C GLY A 227 -13.22 -9.53 1.53
N PHE A 228 -14.31 -10.17 1.15
CA PHE A 228 -14.75 -10.18 -0.25
C PHE A 228 -14.87 -8.74 -0.76
N ALA A 229 -14.35 -8.48 -1.93
CA ALA A 229 -14.48 -7.19 -2.58
C ALA A 229 -14.40 -7.31 -4.08
N LYS A 230 -15.21 -6.53 -4.77
CA LYS A 230 -15.13 -6.37 -6.22
C LYS A 230 -14.08 -5.30 -6.54
N ASN A 231 -13.23 -5.57 -7.52
CA ASN A 231 -12.40 -4.53 -8.09
C ASN A 231 -13.28 -3.64 -8.98
N THR A 232 -13.81 -2.56 -8.43
CA THR A 232 -14.64 -1.61 -9.19
C THR A 232 -13.82 -0.72 -10.13
N GLY A 233 -12.50 -0.88 -10.10
CA GLY A 233 -11.57 0.04 -10.75
C GLY A 233 -11.42 1.35 -9.96
N PHE A 234 -10.35 2.04 -10.25
CA PHE A 234 -10.11 3.39 -9.75
C PHE A 234 -9.87 4.28 -10.96
N PRO A 235 -10.25 5.57 -10.90
CA PRO A 235 -9.74 6.51 -11.88
C PRO A 235 -8.21 6.37 -11.94
N THR A 236 -7.68 6.18 -13.12
CA THR A 236 -6.23 6.00 -13.31
C THR A 236 -5.49 7.31 -13.00
N MET A 237 -4.17 7.24 -12.76
CA MET A 237 -3.34 8.45 -12.63
C MET A 237 -3.47 9.37 -13.84
N LYS A 238 -3.66 8.80 -15.03
CA LYS A 238 -3.85 9.57 -16.27
C LYS A 238 -5.22 10.22 -16.33
N GLU A 239 -6.29 9.51 -16.00
CA GLU A 239 -7.65 10.04 -16.02
C GLU A 239 -7.86 11.14 -14.99
N ARG A 240 -7.37 10.93 -13.76
CA ARG A 240 -7.59 11.85 -12.65
C ARG A 240 -6.61 13.02 -12.61
N PHE A 241 -5.34 12.79 -12.95
CA PHE A 241 -4.27 13.78 -12.76
C PHE A 241 -3.50 14.11 -14.04
N GLY A 242 -3.90 13.55 -15.18
CA GLY A 242 -3.20 13.76 -16.45
C GLY A 242 -1.74 13.25 -16.45
N LEU A 243 -1.37 12.31 -15.55
CA LEU A 243 0.00 11.87 -15.33
C LEU A 243 0.29 10.54 -16.04
N ASN A 244 1.41 10.50 -16.78
CA ASN A 244 2.02 9.26 -17.23
C ASN A 244 2.97 8.78 -16.14
N ALA A 245 2.49 7.83 -15.31
CA ALA A 245 3.07 7.47 -14.04
C ALA A 245 3.83 6.15 -14.08
N VAL A 246 4.96 6.08 -13.36
CA VAL A 246 5.74 4.86 -13.13
C VAL A 246 5.99 4.64 -11.65
N ALA A 247 5.88 3.38 -11.23
CA ALA A 247 6.29 2.90 -9.92
C ALA A 247 7.60 2.12 -10.02
N ILE A 248 8.55 2.54 -9.23
CA ILE A 248 9.88 1.96 -9.07
C ILE A 248 9.98 1.48 -7.63
N ALA A 249 9.77 0.20 -7.42
CA ALA A 249 9.69 -0.41 -6.10
C ALA A 249 10.16 -1.85 -6.15
N THR A 250 10.80 -2.33 -5.11
CA THR A 250 11.19 -3.74 -4.99
C THR A 250 10.04 -4.61 -4.48
N TYR A 251 9.22 -4.08 -3.58
CA TYR A 251 8.25 -4.88 -2.85
C TYR A 251 6.93 -5.09 -3.63
N PRO A 252 6.43 -6.34 -3.76
CA PRO A 252 5.28 -6.65 -4.63
C PRO A 252 4.00 -5.89 -4.30
N MET A 253 3.70 -5.65 -3.01
CA MET A 253 2.49 -4.96 -2.59
C MET A 253 2.38 -3.56 -3.21
N TYR A 254 3.47 -2.79 -3.24
CA TYR A 254 3.44 -1.42 -3.77
C TYR A 254 3.36 -1.40 -5.28
N LYS A 255 3.96 -2.41 -5.94
CA LYS A 255 3.76 -2.67 -7.37
C LYS A 255 2.28 -2.94 -7.68
N GLY A 256 1.63 -3.78 -6.87
CA GLY A 256 0.20 -4.08 -7.02
C GLY A 256 -0.69 -2.85 -6.82
N ILE A 257 -0.44 -2.04 -5.80
CA ILE A 257 -1.18 -0.79 -5.56
C ILE A 257 -1.01 0.17 -6.75
N ALA A 258 0.22 0.33 -7.27
CA ALA A 258 0.48 1.16 -8.44
C ALA A 258 -0.27 0.65 -9.69
N GLN A 259 -0.32 -0.67 -9.90
CA GLN A 259 -1.06 -1.28 -11.01
C GLN A 259 -2.56 -1.03 -10.91
N LEU A 260 -3.16 -1.01 -9.71
CA LEU A 260 -4.57 -0.65 -9.52
C LEU A 260 -4.89 0.77 -10.04
N LEU A 261 -3.92 1.67 -10.00
CA LEU A 261 -4.00 3.04 -10.50
C LEU A 261 -3.45 3.18 -11.93
N SER A 262 -3.20 2.06 -12.61
CA SER A 262 -2.66 1.98 -13.97
C SER A 262 -1.30 2.66 -14.15
N MET A 263 -0.48 2.70 -13.11
CA MET A 263 0.92 3.07 -13.25
C MET A 263 1.70 1.95 -13.94
N SER A 264 2.67 2.31 -14.77
CA SER A 264 3.69 1.36 -15.20
C SER A 264 4.51 0.88 -14.00
N VAL A 265 4.91 -0.38 -14.00
CA VAL A 265 5.71 -0.96 -12.90
C VAL A 265 7.01 -1.53 -13.47
N ILE A 266 8.13 -1.15 -12.88
CA ILE A 266 9.43 -1.69 -13.28
C ILE A 266 9.60 -3.08 -12.62
N PRO A 267 9.78 -4.14 -13.41
CA PRO A 267 9.94 -5.50 -12.89
C PRO A 267 11.34 -5.74 -12.33
N ASP A 268 11.49 -6.82 -11.56
CA ASP A 268 12.73 -7.50 -11.18
C ASP A 268 13.80 -6.67 -10.44
N LEU A 269 13.42 -5.53 -9.82
CA LEU A 269 14.30 -4.75 -8.96
C LEU A 269 14.52 -5.47 -7.63
N LYS A 270 15.76 -5.46 -7.11
CA LYS A 270 16.18 -6.23 -5.93
C LYS A 270 16.55 -5.36 -4.73
N ASN A 271 17.03 -4.15 -4.97
CA ASN A 271 17.52 -3.22 -3.95
C ASN A 271 17.30 -1.77 -4.39
N PHE A 272 17.62 -0.84 -3.52
CA PHE A 272 17.39 0.59 -3.75
C PHE A 272 18.33 1.18 -4.80
N GLU A 273 19.55 0.67 -4.91
CA GLU A 273 20.50 1.07 -5.94
C GLU A 273 19.94 0.75 -7.34
N GLU A 274 19.34 -0.42 -7.53
CA GLU A 274 18.66 -0.77 -8.78
C GLU A 274 17.42 0.10 -9.04
N GLU A 275 16.72 0.55 -7.99
CA GLU A 275 15.62 1.53 -8.12
C GLU A 275 16.14 2.88 -8.62
N VAL A 276 17.28 3.37 -8.10
CA VAL A 276 17.91 4.62 -8.56
C VAL A 276 18.39 4.51 -10.00
N GLU A 277 18.99 3.39 -10.39
CA GLU A 277 19.39 3.16 -11.79
C GLU A 277 18.16 3.08 -12.72
N ALA A 278 17.08 2.43 -12.29
CA ALA A 278 15.83 2.41 -13.04
C ALA A 278 15.25 3.81 -13.20
N LEU A 279 15.27 4.63 -12.14
CA LEU A 279 14.84 6.03 -12.20
C LEU A 279 15.56 6.81 -13.28
N LYS A 280 16.90 6.72 -13.34
CA LYS A 280 17.73 7.35 -14.38
C LYS A 280 17.35 6.84 -15.77
N LYS A 281 17.24 5.51 -15.94
CA LYS A 281 16.94 4.87 -17.20
C LYS A 281 15.60 5.25 -17.80
N TYR A 282 14.59 5.41 -16.96
CA TYR A 282 13.21 5.66 -17.39
C TYR A 282 12.78 7.13 -17.28
N TYR A 283 13.69 8.02 -16.87
CA TYR A 283 13.41 9.44 -16.60
C TYR A 283 12.68 10.14 -17.76
N ASP A 284 13.10 9.92 -19.00
CA ASP A 284 12.52 10.61 -20.16
C ASP A 284 11.15 10.06 -20.59
N GLN A 285 10.74 8.89 -20.07
CA GLN A 285 9.55 8.20 -20.54
C GLN A 285 8.29 8.54 -19.74
N TYR A 286 8.44 9.08 -18.53
CA TYR A 286 7.34 9.37 -17.62
C TYR A 286 7.39 10.79 -17.10
N ASP A 287 6.30 11.26 -16.49
CA ASP A 287 6.19 12.57 -15.86
C ASP A 287 5.87 12.50 -14.37
N PHE A 288 5.46 11.32 -13.85
CA PHE A 288 5.34 11.06 -12.43
C PHE A 288 6.11 9.78 -12.04
N PHE A 289 6.94 9.90 -11.03
CA PHE A 289 7.80 8.84 -10.53
C PHE A 289 7.53 8.58 -9.05
N PHE A 290 7.04 7.39 -8.76
CA PHE A 290 6.93 6.87 -7.41
C PHE A 290 8.11 5.94 -7.16
N VAL A 291 9.06 6.37 -6.32
CA VAL A 291 10.22 5.59 -5.88
C VAL A 291 10.01 5.22 -4.41
N HIS A 292 10.10 3.93 -4.11
CA HIS A 292 9.66 3.41 -2.82
C HIS A 292 10.73 2.58 -2.11
N PHE A 293 11.18 3.05 -0.95
CA PHE A 293 12.15 2.39 -0.11
C PHE A 293 11.49 1.67 1.09
N LYS A 294 11.57 0.33 1.14
CA LYS A 294 10.84 -0.52 2.10
C LYS A 294 11.50 -0.65 3.47
N TYR A 295 12.82 -0.56 3.57
CA TYR A 295 13.53 -1.07 4.75
C TYR A 295 13.32 -0.28 6.03
N THR A 296 12.94 0.99 5.97
CA THR A 296 12.62 1.82 7.14
C THR A 296 11.43 1.27 7.93
N ASP A 297 10.39 0.80 7.24
CA ASP A 297 9.24 0.16 7.87
C ASP A 297 9.62 -1.19 8.48
N SER A 298 10.30 -2.04 7.73
CA SER A 298 10.68 -3.37 8.22
C SER A 298 11.50 -3.29 9.51
N ARG A 299 12.45 -2.35 9.59
CA ARG A 299 13.26 -2.15 10.79
C ARG A 299 12.46 -1.54 11.94
N GLY A 300 11.48 -0.68 11.62
CA GLY A 300 10.52 -0.16 12.60
C GLY A 300 9.64 -1.26 13.20
N GLU A 301 9.07 -2.14 12.36
CA GLU A 301 8.28 -3.30 12.80
C GLU A 301 9.08 -4.30 13.64
N ASP A 302 10.39 -4.47 13.32
CA ASP A 302 11.31 -5.29 14.12
C ASP A 302 11.66 -4.66 15.48
N GLY A 303 11.26 -3.42 15.75
CA GLY A 303 11.66 -2.67 16.95
C GLY A 303 13.15 -2.29 16.96
N ASN A 304 13.80 -2.31 15.80
CA ASN A 304 15.25 -2.15 15.68
C ASN A 304 15.61 -0.71 15.31
N PHE A 305 15.67 0.15 16.33
CA PHE A 305 15.98 1.58 16.18
C PHE A 305 17.31 1.84 15.43
N PRO A 306 18.47 1.23 15.81
CA PRO A 306 19.72 1.49 15.11
C PRO A 306 19.71 1.10 13.63
N GLU A 307 19.05 -0.01 13.28
CA GLU A 307 18.97 -0.44 11.88
C GLU A 307 18.00 0.42 11.07
N LYS A 308 16.95 0.98 11.69
CA LYS A 308 16.09 1.96 11.02
C LYS A 308 16.85 3.26 10.75
N VAL A 309 17.65 3.73 11.68
CA VAL A 309 18.57 4.88 11.47
C VAL A 309 19.46 4.63 10.25
N LYS A 310 20.16 3.49 10.20
CA LYS A 310 21.02 3.13 9.05
C LYS A 310 20.24 3.04 7.72
N ALA A 311 19.01 2.54 7.76
CA ALA A 311 18.17 2.48 6.57
C ALA A 311 17.84 3.89 6.04
N ILE A 312 17.55 4.85 6.92
CA ILE A 312 17.33 6.25 6.55
C ILE A 312 18.62 6.85 5.95
N GLU A 313 19.77 6.64 6.60
CA GLU A 313 21.07 7.12 6.12
C GLU A 313 21.46 6.54 4.76
N SER A 314 21.08 5.29 4.46
CA SER A 314 21.34 4.68 3.15
C SER A 314 20.58 5.37 2.02
N VAL A 315 19.38 5.87 2.28
CA VAL A 315 18.63 6.68 1.31
C VAL A 315 19.28 8.04 1.11
N ASP A 316 19.69 8.69 2.20
CA ASP A 316 20.39 9.97 2.16
C ASP A 316 21.66 9.90 1.31
N ALA A 317 22.43 8.82 1.43
CA ALA A 317 23.65 8.59 0.65
C ALA A 317 23.43 8.56 -0.86
N LEU A 318 22.28 8.07 -1.33
CA LEU A 318 21.93 7.99 -2.76
C LEU A 318 21.13 9.21 -3.25
N LEU A 319 20.71 10.09 -2.35
CA LEU A 319 19.91 11.27 -2.70
C LEU A 319 20.60 12.20 -3.73
N PRO A 320 21.94 12.46 -3.68
CA PRO A 320 22.60 13.26 -4.71
C PRO A 320 22.45 12.68 -6.13
N GLU A 321 22.46 11.36 -6.27
CA GLU A 321 22.27 10.70 -7.56
C GLU A 321 20.83 10.89 -8.07
N ILE A 322 19.84 10.75 -7.19
CA ILE A 322 18.43 11.00 -7.50
C ILE A 322 18.22 12.45 -7.92
N LEU A 323 18.78 13.40 -7.17
CA LEU A 323 18.65 14.83 -7.42
C LEU A 323 19.51 15.35 -8.59
N SER A 324 20.40 14.53 -9.15
CA SER A 324 21.09 14.85 -10.42
C SER A 324 20.13 14.93 -11.60
N LEU A 325 18.96 14.32 -11.49
CA LEU A 325 17.88 14.40 -12.48
C LEU A 325 17.06 15.69 -12.26
N PRO A 326 16.76 16.44 -13.33
CA PRO A 326 16.11 17.75 -13.22
C PRO A 326 14.60 17.64 -12.99
N PHE A 327 14.18 17.14 -11.83
CA PHE A 327 12.78 17.14 -11.43
C PHE A 327 12.27 18.56 -11.12
N ASP A 328 11.10 18.90 -11.64
CA ASP A 328 10.43 20.18 -11.35
C ASP A 328 9.85 20.21 -9.95
N VAL A 329 9.33 19.06 -9.49
CA VAL A 329 8.82 18.87 -8.13
C VAL A 329 9.42 17.62 -7.53
N VAL A 330 9.98 17.74 -6.32
CA VAL A 330 10.47 16.63 -5.51
C VAL A 330 9.72 16.62 -4.19
N VAL A 331 9.10 15.50 -3.87
CA VAL A 331 8.48 15.22 -2.58
C VAL A 331 9.24 14.11 -1.90
N VAL A 332 9.58 14.29 -0.62
CA VAL A 332 10.10 13.22 0.24
C VAL A 332 9.20 13.11 1.47
N SER A 333 8.71 11.92 1.74
CA SER A 333 7.90 11.58 2.93
C SER A 333 7.83 10.06 3.12
N GLY A 334 6.89 9.59 3.93
CA GLY A 334 6.48 8.21 4.07
C GLY A 334 4.98 8.03 3.83
N ASP A 335 4.50 6.82 3.90
CA ASP A 335 3.09 6.46 3.79
C ASP A 335 2.40 6.33 5.16
N HIS A 336 3.17 6.01 6.20
CA HIS A 336 2.79 5.95 7.61
C HIS A 336 4.00 6.07 8.52
N SER A 337 3.76 6.22 9.82
CA SER A 337 4.79 6.10 10.85
C SER A 337 4.90 4.66 11.35
N THR A 338 6.12 4.13 11.47
CA THR A 338 6.41 2.83 12.09
C THR A 338 7.55 2.99 13.12
N PRO A 339 7.24 3.63 14.26
CA PRO A 339 8.26 3.85 15.29
C PRO A 339 8.82 2.53 15.81
N ALA A 340 10.14 2.38 15.88
CA ALA A 340 10.78 1.21 16.48
C ALA A 340 10.37 1.03 17.95
N LYS A 341 10.11 2.13 18.65
CA LYS A 341 9.56 2.14 20.02
C LYS A 341 8.27 1.35 20.16
N MET A 342 7.42 1.34 19.13
CA MET A 342 6.13 0.65 19.13
C MET A 342 6.18 -0.71 18.42
N ALA A 343 7.21 -0.96 17.63
CA ALA A 343 7.35 -2.14 16.76
C ALA A 343 6.08 -2.40 15.93
N SER A 344 5.45 -1.35 15.46
CA SER A 344 4.18 -1.40 14.70
C SER A 344 3.87 -0.06 14.06
N HIS A 345 2.95 -0.06 13.08
CA HIS A 345 2.40 1.18 12.53
C HIS A 345 1.72 2.02 13.61
N SER A 346 1.73 3.32 13.42
CA SER A 346 1.08 4.26 14.31
C SER A 346 0.39 5.40 13.56
N TRP A 347 -0.47 6.13 14.27
CA TRP A 347 -1.25 7.26 13.74
C TRP A 347 -0.50 8.59 13.71
N HIS A 348 0.78 8.60 14.12
CA HIS A 348 1.56 9.82 14.20
C HIS A 348 1.78 10.41 12.81
N GLU A 349 1.77 11.73 12.76
CA GLU A 349 1.99 12.48 11.52
C GLU A 349 3.42 12.27 11.00
N LEU A 350 3.56 12.38 9.69
CA LEU A 350 4.82 12.17 8.97
C LEU A 350 5.45 13.50 8.60
N PRO A 351 6.78 13.64 8.69
CA PRO A 351 7.46 14.76 8.06
C PRO A 351 7.33 14.66 6.54
N VAL A 352 7.13 15.79 5.89
CA VAL A 352 7.07 15.93 4.45
C VAL A 352 7.84 17.16 4.03
N LEU A 353 8.61 17.06 2.95
CA LEU A 353 9.18 18.18 2.23
C LEU A 353 8.72 18.17 0.78
N LEU A 354 8.50 19.35 0.22
CA LEU A 354 8.18 19.59 -1.17
C LEU A 354 9.12 20.67 -1.71
N ARG A 355 10.01 20.32 -2.63
CA ARG A 355 10.90 21.23 -3.34
C ARG A 355 10.40 21.46 -4.76
N ALA A 356 10.25 22.72 -5.14
CA ALA A 356 9.92 23.17 -6.49
C ALA A 356 10.46 24.58 -6.70
N SER A 357 10.60 25.05 -7.94
CA SER A 357 11.09 26.40 -8.25
C SER A 357 10.18 27.52 -7.71
N ASN A 358 8.91 27.24 -7.49
CA ASN A 358 7.90 28.16 -7.00
C ASN A 358 7.42 27.82 -5.58
N CYS A 359 8.11 26.94 -4.86
CA CYS A 359 7.75 26.64 -3.48
C CYS A 359 8.10 27.83 -2.56
N ARG A 360 7.37 27.94 -1.46
CA ARG A 360 7.67 28.92 -0.41
C ARG A 360 8.66 28.31 0.54
N VAL A 361 9.97 28.49 0.26
CA VAL A 361 11.04 28.02 1.12
C VAL A 361 10.83 28.56 2.53
N ASP A 362 10.91 27.69 3.53
CA ASP A 362 10.72 28.02 4.93
C ASP A 362 12.05 28.03 5.72
N THR A 363 11.97 28.01 7.05
CA THR A 363 13.13 28.10 7.93
C THR A 363 13.62 26.74 8.44
N VAL A 364 13.04 25.65 7.92
CA VAL A 364 13.44 24.29 8.31
C VAL A 364 14.80 23.98 7.74
N THR A 365 15.73 23.60 8.61
CA THR A 365 17.12 23.27 8.25
C THR A 365 17.46 21.80 8.47
N ARG A 366 16.55 21.04 9.07
CA ARG A 366 16.66 19.59 9.27
C ARG A 366 15.36 18.92 8.89
N PHE A 367 15.47 17.81 8.18
CA PHE A 367 14.30 17.02 7.82
C PHE A 367 14.00 15.99 8.90
N ASP A 368 13.22 16.39 9.90
CA ASP A 368 12.73 15.51 10.96
C ASP A 368 11.32 15.94 11.43
N GLU A 369 10.69 15.10 12.25
CA GLU A 369 9.31 15.30 12.70
C GLU A 369 9.13 16.62 13.47
N LEU A 370 10.07 16.97 14.35
CA LEU A 370 9.96 18.17 15.18
C LEU A 370 10.28 19.45 14.39
N SER A 371 11.28 19.41 13.53
CA SER A 371 11.62 20.54 12.67
C SER A 371 10.52 20.86 11.68
N CYS A 372 9.90 19.83 11.07
CA CYS A 372 8.82 19.98 10.10
C CYS A 372 7.51 20.54 10.69
N ILE A 373 7.33 20.52 12.02
CA ILE A 373 6.19 21.22 12.67
C ILE A 373 6.17 22.72 12.31
N HIS A 374 7.33 23.30 12.09
CA HIS A 374 7.51 24.75 11.82
C HIS A 374 7.54 25.08 10.33
N GLY A 375 7.34 24.09 9.46
CA GLY A 375 7.39 24.27 8.02
C GLY A 375 6.15 24.97 7.45
N SER A 376 6.32 25.58 6.27
CA SER A 376 5.31 26.43 5.61
C SER A 376 4.12 25.65 5.03
N LEU A 377 4.23 24.32 4.82
CA LEU A 377 3.12 23.48 4.44
C LEU A 377 2.11 23.27 5.58
N GLY A 378 2.54 23.45 6.84
CA GLY A 378 1.71 23.22 8.01
C GLY A 378 1.32 21.74 8.17
N ARG A 379 0.07 21.49 8.58
CA ARG A 379 -0.50 20.14 8.70
C ARG A 379 -1.62 19.94 7.71
N PHE A 380 -1.56 18.81 6.96
CA PHE A 380 -2.57 18.48 5.96
C PHE A 380 -2.77 16.96 5.84
N LEU A 381 -3.82 16.53 5.16
CA LEU A 381 -4.08 15.11 4.91
C LEU A 381 -3.27 14.61 3.70
N SER A 382 -2.76 13.38 3.76
CA SER A 382 -1.93 12.81 2.68
C SER A 382 -2.61 12.87 1.31
N LYS A 383 -3.94 12.74 1.25
CA LYS A 383 -4.72 12.84 0.01
C LYS A 383 -4.64 14.21 -0.68
N ASP A 384 -4.20 15.23 0.01
CA ASP A 384 -4.03 16.57 -0.55
C ASP A 384 -2.62 16.79 -1.13
N LEU A 385 -1.67 15.88 -0.87
CA LEU A 385 -0.28 15.96 -1.32
C LEU A 385 -0.16 16.00 -2.85
N MET A 386 -0.91 15.14 -3.55
CA MET A 386 -0.90 15.11 -5.02
C MET A 386 -1.37 16.45 -5.60
N SER A 387 -2.40 17.05 -5.02
CA SER A 387 -2.88 18.37 -5.45
C SER A 387 -1.83 19.47 -5.28
N LEU A 388 -1.09 19.45 -4.17
CA LEU A 388 0.02 20.37 -3.93
C LEU A 388 1.15 20.16 -4.95
N ALA A 389 1.52 18.90 -5.22
CA ALA A 389 2.55 18.59 -6.21
C ALA A 389 2.15 19.05 -7.63
N LEU A 390 0.90 18.81 -8.04
CA LEU A 390 0.36 19.27 -9.32
C LEU A 390 0.36 20.81 -9.43
N ALA A 391 -0.02 21.50 -8.36
CA ALA A 391 0.01 22.97 -8.32
C ALA A 391 1.43 23.51 -8.52
N HIS A 392 2.41 22.95 -7.81
CA HIS A 392 3.82 23.32 -7.94
C HIS A 392 4.41 22.95 -9.31
N ALA A 393 3.92 21.88 -9.93
CA ALA A 393 4.28 21.49 -11.29
C ALA A 393 3.60 22.33 -12.39
N GLY A 394 2.76 23.30 -12.03
CA GLY A 394 2.00 24.10 -13.01
C GLY A 394 0.98 23.28 -13.80
N ARG A 395 0.44 22.21 -13.18
CA ARG A 395 -0.54 21.29 -13.80
C ARG A 395 -1.97 21.56 -13.34
N LEU A 396 -2.24 22.71 -12.71
CA LEU A 396 -3.58 23.11 -12.32
C LEU A 396 -3.92 24.48 -12.87
N GLU A 397 -5.11 24.61 -13.43
CA GLU A 397 -5.70 25.88 -13.81
C GLU A 397 -6.27 26.63 -12.60
N LYS A 398 -6.50 27.92 -12.78
CA LYS A 398 -7.14 28.78 -11.80
C LYS A 398 -8.60 28.34 -11.58
N PHE A 399 -9.00 28.17 -10.34
CA PHE A 399 -10.40 27.94 -9.98
C PHE A 399 -11.21 29.26 -10.00
N GLY A 400 -12.22 29.29 -10.81
CA GLY A 400 -13.05 30.51 -10.99
C GLY A 400 -12.47 31.54 -11.96
N ALA A 401 -13.27 32.58 -12.25
CA ALA A 401 -12.92 33.59 -13.20
C ALA A 401 -11.81 34.55 -12.73
#